data_0d68f9aabb5a97b9d1a7cf67ca8a3e8b
#
_entry.id   0d68f9aabb5a97b9d1a7cf67ca8a3e8b
#
_cell.length_a   1.000
_cell.length_b   1.000
_cell.length_c   1.000
_cell.angle_alpha   90.00
_cell.angle_beta   90.00
_cell.angle_gamma   90.00
#
_symmetry.space_group_name_H-M   'P 1'
#
loop_
_entity.id
_entity.type
_entity.pdbx_description
1 polymer ?
#
loop_
_entity_poly.entity_id
_entity_poly.type
_entity_poly.pdbx_seq_one_letter_code
_entity_poly.pdbx_strand_id
1 'polypeptide(L)'
;ITVKLTDTQTKCLEYAAYSVQDWADNALHNRARIAQEEIIAKLITHCNENSIAIATGADAQVTQAYTLKVIDTAKNIQDSLKDEEV
;
A
#
# COMPACT_ATOMS: atom_id res chain seq x y z
N ILE A 1 2.89 12.89 3.19
CA ILE A 1 3.52 12.10 4.25
C ILE A 1 4.85 12.73 4.63
N THR A 2 5.03 13.00 5.90
CA THR A 2 6.26 13.57 6.44
C THR A 2 6.87 12.58 7.41
N VAL A 3 8.14 12.22 7.20
CA VAL A 3 8.87 11.36 8.11
C VAL A 3 9.91 12.21 8.82
N LYS A 4 9.86 12.21 10.16
CA LYS A 4 10.83 12.93 10.98
C LYS A 4 11.93 11.99 11.43
N LEU A 5 13.17 12.39 11.18
CA LEU A 5 14.34 11.62 11.58
C LEU A 5 15.17 12.43 12.59
N THR A 6 15.79 11.74 13.52
CA THR A 6 16.79 12.39 14.39
C THR A 6 18.04 12.69 13.57
N ASP A 7 18.90 13.58 14.10
CA ASP A 7 20.17 13.89 13.43
C ASP A 7 21.02 12.63 13.24
N THR A 8 21.02 11.76 14.23
CA THR A 8 21.76 10.49 14.16
C THR A 8 21.20 9.57 13.08
N GLN A 9 19.88 9.45 13.00
CA GLN A 9 19.24 8.64 11.96
C GLN A 9 19.55 9.17 10.57
N THR A 10 19.51 10.49 10.39
CA THR A 10 19.84 11.13 9.12
C THR A 10 21.29 10.82 8.72
N LYS A 11 22.23 10.93 9.66
CA LYS A 11 23.62 10.60 9.39
C LYS A 11 23.83 9.14 9.00
N CYS A 12 23.10 8.24 9.66
CA CYS A 12 23.17 6.82 9.33
C CYS A 12 22.65 6.55 7.92
N LEU A 13 21.57 7.18 7.51
CA LEU A 13 21.04 7.04 6.15
C LEU A 13 21.96 7.66 5.10
N GLU A 14 22.61 8.77 5.42
CA GLU A 14 23.59 9.40 4.53
C GLU A 14 24.78 8.49 4.26
N TYR A 15 25.15 7.66 5.22
CA TYR A 15 26.18 6.64 5.04
C TYR A 15 25.72 5.54 4.07
N ALA A 16 24.45 5.14 4.17
CA ALA A 16 23.90 4.02 3.40
C ALA A 16 23.41 4.40 2.02
N ALA A 17 23.10 5.67 1.78
CA ALA A 17 22.48 6.14 0.55
C ALA A 17 23.15 7.42 0.04
N TYR A 18 23.35 7.49 -1.27
CA TYR A 18 23.89 8.70 -1.91
C TYR A 18 22.98 9.91 -1.69
N SER A 19 21.67 9.70 -1.76
CA SER A 19 20.67 10.72 -1.46
C SER A 19 19.56 10.08 -0.62
N VAL A 20 19.37 10.60 0.59
CA VAL A 20 18.32 10.09 1.49
C VAL A 20 16.94 10.28 0.89
N GLN A 21 16.70 11.42 0.22
CA GLN A 21 15.41 11.71 -0.42
C GLN A 21 15.13 10.71 -1.56
N ASP A 22 16.10 10.49 -2.43
CA ASP A 22 15.94 9.55 -3.53
C ASP A 22 15.74 8.12 -3.03
N TRP A 23 16.47 7.73 -2.00
CA TRP A 23 16.32 6.41 -1.39
C TRP A 23 14.91 6.23 -0.83
N ALA A 24 14.41 7.24 -0.12
CA ALA A 24 13.06 7.21 0.46
C ALA A 24 11.99 7.17 -0.64
N ASP A 25 12.14 8.00 -1.68
CA ASP A 25 11.22 8.00 -2.82
C ASP A 25 11.17 6.64 -3.50
N ASN A 26 12.34 6.05 -3.76
CA ASN A 26 12.43 4.74 -4.41
C ASN A 26 11.81 3.65 -3.55
N ALA A 27 12.07 3.64 -2.24
CA ALA A 27 11.53 2.66 -1.32
C ALA A 27 10.01 2.73 -1.25
N LEU A 28 9.45 3.93 -1.17
CA LEU A 28 8.01 4.13 -1.12
C LEU A 28 7.34 3.76 -2.43
N HIS A 29 7.92 4.16 -3.57
CA HIS A 29 7.39 3.81 -4.89
C HIS A 29 7.40 2.30 -5.11
N ASN A 30 8.48 1.61 -4.73
CA ASN A 30 8.57 0.16 -4.86
C ASN A 30 7.54 -0.54 -3.98
N ARG A 31 7.36 -0.10 -2.75
CA ARG A 31 6.37 -0.70 -1.85
C ARG A 31 4.95 -0.47 -2.35
N ALA A 32 4.68 0.74 -2.86
CA ALA A 32 3.37 1.05 -3.45
C ALA A 32 3.09 0.18 -4.67
N ARG A 33 4.09 -0.04 -5.54
CA ARG A 33 3.95 -0.91 -6.71
C ARG A 33 3.64 -2.36 -6.32
N ILE A 34 4.37 -2.89 -5.33
CA ILE A 34 4.13 -4.25 -4.82
C ILE A 34 2.71 -4.37 -4.26
N ALA A 35 2.28 -3.40 -3.46
CA ALA A 35 0.94 -3.39 -2.91
C ALA A 35 -0.12 -3.31 -4.00
N GLN A 36 0.09 -2.50 -5.03
CA GLN A 36 -0.81 -2.40 -6.17
C GLN A 36 -0.99 -3.74 -6.87
N GLU A 37 0.10 -4.47 -7.11
CA GLU A 37 0.04 -5.79 -7.74
C GLU A 37 -0.76 -6.78 -6.89
N GLU A 38 -0.59 -6.76 -5.58
CA GLU A 38 -1.34 -7.61 -4.66
C GLU A 38 -2.84 -7.27 -4.67
N ILE A 39 -3.17 -5.97 -4.65
CA ILE A 39 -4.55 -5.50 -4.68
C ILE A 39 -5.25 -5.96 -5.96
N ILE A 40 -4.60 -5.76 -7.10
CA ILE A 40 -5.17 -6.13 -8.40
C ILE A 40 -5.36 -7.64 -8.51
N ALA A 41 -4.41 -8.43 -8.01
CA ALA A 41 -4.55 -9.89 -8.02
C ALA A 41 -5.75 -10.33 -7.19
N LYS A 42 -5.97 -9.75 -6.03
CA LYS A 42 -7.13 -10.04 -5.18
C LYS A 42 -8.43 -9.63 -5.85
N LEU A 43 -8.44 -8.47 -6.52
CA LEU A 43 -9.60 -7.99 -7.25
C LEU A 43 -9.99 -8.96 -8.37
N ILE A 44 -9.01 -9.39 -9.16
CA ILE A 44 -9.25 -10.30 -10.29
C ILE A 44 -9.86 -11.60 -9.80
N THR A 45 -9.32 -12.19 -8.74
CA THR A 45 -9.84 -13.41 -8.14
C THR A 45 -11.29 -13.22 -7.69
N HIS A 46 -11.57 -12.14 -6.97
CA HIS A 46 -12.92 -11.85 -6.48
C HIS A 46 -13.91 -11.65 -7.62
N CYS A 47 -13.54 -10.87 -8.63
CA CYS A 47 -14.41 -10.59 -9.77
C CYS A 47 -14.71 -11.85 -10.57
N ASN A 48 -13.71 -12.72 -10.77
CA ASN A 48 -13.90 -13.96 -11.49
C ASN A 48 -14.83 -14.92 -10.73
N GLU A 49 -14.70 -14.98 -9.41
CA GLU A 49 -15.55 -15.85 -8.58
C GLU A 49 -17.00 -15.38 -8.53
N ASN A 50 -17.24 -14.07 -8.69
CA ASN A 50 -18.58 -13.48 -8.55
C ASN A 50 -19.15 -12.94 -9.86
N SER A 51 -18.50 -13.21 -10.99
CA SER A 51 -18.93 -12.77 -12.32
C SER A 51 -19.09 -11.25 -12.42
N ILE A 52 -18.16 -10.51 -11.82
CA ILE A 52 -18.14 -9.06 -11.84
C ILE A 52 -17.16 -8.60 -12.92
N ALA A 53 -17.55 -7.61 -13.72
CA ALA A 53 -16.67 -7.02 -14.72
C ALA A 53 -15.52 -6.26 -14.03
N ILE A 54 -14.29 -6.48 -14.51
CA ILE A 54 -13.09 -5.84 -13.96
C ILE A 54 -12.90 -4.49 -14.64
N ALA A 55 -12.64 -3.45 -13.84
CA ALA A 55 -12.36 -2.11 -14.36
C ALA A 55 -11.12 -2.10 -15.24
N THR A 56 -11.02 -1.13 -16.13
CA THR A 56 -9.88 -0.99 -17.04
C THR A 56 -8.87 0.00 -16.47
N GLY A 57 -7.61 -0.44 -16.37
CA GLY A 57 -6.51 0.38 -15.86
C GLY A 57 -6.28 0.23 -14.35
N ALA A 58 -5.02 0.39 -13.95
CA ALA A 58 -4.61 0.15 -12.57
C ALA A 58 -5.33 1.05 -11.57
N ASP A 59 -5.46 2.34 -11.86
CA ASP A 59 -6.12 3.29 -10.96
C ASP A 59 -7.57 2.89 -10.69
N ALA A 60 -8.31 2.56 -11.77
CA ALA A 60 -9.70 2.16 -11.66
C ALA A 60 -9.86 0.82 -10.95
N GLN A 61 -8.92 -0.11 -11.16
CA GLN A 61 -8.92 -1.41 -10.51
C GLN A 61 -8.71 -1.30 -9.00
N VAL A 62 -7.75 -0.46 -8.57
CA VAL A 62 -7.52 -0.21 -7.14
C VAL A 62 -8.78 0.39 -6.51
N THR A 63 -9.39 1.38 -7.16
CA THR A 63 -10.64 1.99 -6.69
C THR A 63 -11.76 0.96 -6.59
N GLN A 64 -11.89 0.09 -7.59
CA GLN A 64 -12.91 -0.96 -7.59
C GLN A 64 -12.70 -1.93 -6.42
N ALA A 65 -11.45 -2.29 -6.13
CA ALA A 65 -11.14 -3.19 -5.01
C ALA A 65 -11.60 -2.62 -3.67
N TYR A 66 -11.41 -1.33 -3.45
CA TYR A 66 -11.92 -0.66 -2.25
C TYR A 66 -13.45 -0.56 -2.25
N THR A 67 -14.03 -0.22 -3.38
CA THR A 67 -15.50 -0.10 -3.53
C THR A 67 -16.21 -1.41 -3.24
N LEU A 68 -15.66 -2.52 -3.73
CA LEU A 68 -16.22 -3.86 -3.50
C LEU A 68 -15.83 -4.45 -2.15
N LYS A 69 -15.02 -3.73 -1.38
CA LYS A 69 -14.52 -4.16 -0.07
C LYS A 69 -13.72 -5.47 -0.13
N VAL A 70 -13.07 -5.71 -1.25
CA VAL A 70 -12.12 -6.82 -1.41
C VAL A 70 -10.89 -6.58 -0.54
N ILE A 71 -10.53 -5.32 -0.40
CA ILE A 71 -9.42 -4.85 0.44
C ILE A 71 -9.89 -3.71 1.31
N ASP A 72 -9.08 -3.39 2.32
CA ASP A 72 -9.28 -2.22 3.17
C ASP A 72 -7.92 -1.65 3.55
N THR A 73 -7.93 -0.42 4.11
CA THR A 73 -6.67 0.17 4.57
C THR A 73 -6.15 -0.62 5.76
N ALA A 74 -4.82 -0.64 5.91
CA ALA A 74 -4.19 -1.30 7.05
C ALA A 74 -4.68 -0.71 8.37
N LYS A 75 -4.96 0.60 8.38
CA LYS A 75 -5.50 1.27 9.55
C LYS A 75 -6.87 0.72 9.95
N ASN A 76 -7.79 0.58 9.00
CA ASN A 76 -9.13 0.06 9.26
C ASN A 76 -9.08 -1.39 9.74
N ILE A 77 -8.23 -2.20 9.15
CA ILE A 77 -8.04 -3.60 9.56
C ILE A 77 -7.52 -3.65 10.99
N GLN A 78 -6.53 -2.84 11.32
CA GLN A 78 -5.94 -2.79 12.66
C GLN A 78 -6.95 -2.31 13.69
N ASP A 79 -7.73 -1.28 13.38
CA ASP A 79 -8.76 -0.75 14.27
C ASP A 79 -9.86 -1.79 14.54
N SER A 80 -10.24 -2.57 13.52
CA SER A 80 -11.22 -3.66 13.69
C SER A 80 -10.69 -4.74 14.62
N LEU A 81 -9.40 -5.10 14.51
CA LEU A 81 -8.80 -6.10 15.39
C LEU A 81 -8.76 -5.63 16.84
N LYS A 82 -8.52 -4.35 17.09
CA LYS A 82 -8.56 -3.78 18.44
C LYS A 82 -9.94 -3.89 19.06
N ASP A 83 -10.99 -3.66 18.28
CA ASP A 83 -12.36 -3.77 18.76
C ASP A 83 -12.70 -5.21 19.17
N GLU A 84 -12.13 -6.20 18.50
CA GLU A 84 -12.34 -7.60 18.82
C GLU A 84 -11.62 -8.05 20.09
N GLU A 85 -10.59 -7.35 20.53
CA GLU A 85 -9.81 -7.68 21.72
C GLU A 85 -10.45 -7.20 23.03
N VAL A 86 -11.52 -6.45 22.98
CA VAL A 86 -12.16 -5.88 24.15
C VAL A 86 -13.06 -6.89 24.88
#